data_aa5c128b147debee75ae3e8d0cd2c97b
#
_entry.id   aa5c128b147debee75ae3e8d0cd2c97b
#
_cell.length_a   1.000
_cell.length_b   1.000
_cell.length_c   1.000
_cell.angle_alpha   90.00
_cell.angle_beta   90.00
_cell.angle_gamma   90.00
#
_symmetry.space_group_name_H-M   'P 1'
#
loop_
_entity.id
_entity.type
_entity.pdbx_description
1 polymer ?
#
loop_
_entity_poly.entity_id
_entity_poly.type
_entity_poly.pdbx_seq_one_letter_code
_entity_poly.pdbx_strand_id
1 'polypeptide(L)'
;MSEKFKAVVIDNQNEKFTREIKEIDSTKLKDGNVLIKIDFSSLNYKDAMILKDGGRIVRKFPFVPGIDFSGSVVESQDSKFKKDDKVICTGFRVGEAFYGGVSQYAKVDSNFLIKNPKEKKKKKSMMLGTAGFTALQCAFAIKAREELLLGEKVK
;
A
#
# COMPACT_ATOMS: atom_id res chain seq x y z
N MET A 1 17.67 8.26 -15.31
CA MET A 1 16.95 7.87 -16.56
C MET A 1 15.47 7.78 -16.22
N SER A 2 14.61 8.36 -17.05
CA SER A 2 13.16 8.25 -16.93
C SER A 2 12.76 6.84 -17.37
N GLU A 3 12.22 6.05 -16.46
CA GLU A 3 11.75 4.70 -16.76
C GLU A 3 10.23 4.71 -16.76
N LYS A 4 9.62 4.18 -17.84
CA LYS A 4 8.17 4.05 -17.96
C LYS A 4 7.71 2.76 -17.32
N PHE A 5 6.57 2.80 -16.64
CA PHE A 5 5.98 1.63 -15.99
C PHE A 5 4.44 1.69 -16.00
N LYS A 6 3.79 0.55 -15.88
CA LYS A 6 2.33 0.45 -15.88
C LYS A 6 1.76 0.69 -14.50
N ALA A 7 0.66 1.45 -14.44
CA ALA A 7 -0.15 1.66 -13.25
C ALA A 7 -1.63 1.76 -13.61
N VAL A 8 -2.51 1.43 -12.68
CA VAL A 8 -3.91 1.83 -12.78
C VAL A 8 -3.98 3.30 -12.42
N VAL A 9 -4.40 4.11 -13.37
CA VAL A 9 -4.55 5.57 -13.19
C VAL A 9 -6.03 5.89 -13.20
N ILE A 10 -6.47 6.56 -12.16
CA ILE A 10 -7.79 7.20 -12.11
C ILE A 10 -7.64 8.67 -12.42
N ASP A 11 -8.59 9.22 -13.14
CA ASP A 11 -8.63 10.62 -13.49
C ASP A 11 -10.08 11.15 -13.46
N ASN A 12 -10.24 12.43 -13.18
CA ASN A 12 -11.52 13.10 -13.15
C ASN A 12 -11.41 14.44 -13.86
N GLN A 13 -11.39 14.39 -15.19
CA GLN A 13 -11.34 15.56 -16.03
C GLN A 13 -12.73 15.89 -16.56
N ASN A 14 -13.14 17.15 -16.45
CA ASN A 14 -14.44 17.65 -16.94
C ASN A 14 -15.62 16.81 -16.42
N GLU A 15 -15.62 16.47 -15.14
CA GLU A 15 -16.65 15.65 -14.47
C GLU A 15 -16.76 14.21 -15.00
N LYS A 16 -15.86 13.81 -15.89
CA LYS A 16 -15.80 12.43 -16.40
C LYS A 16 -14.73 11.66 -15.65
N PHE A 17 -15.17 10.75 -14.78
CA PHE A 17 -14.30 9.84 -14.08
C PHE A 17 -13.84 8.70 -14.98
N THR A 18 -12.52 8.50 -15.07
CA THR A 18 -11.91 7.42 -15.84
C THR A 18 -10.98 6.58 -14.97
N ARG A 19 -10.80 5.32 -15.35
CA ARG A 19 -9.87 4.36 -14.74
C ARG A 19 -9.27 3.50 -15.84
N GLU A 20 -7.98 3.58 -16.00
CA GLU A 20 -7.27 2.93 -17.10
C GLU A 20 -5.91 2.45 -16.67
N ILE A 21 -5.41 1.38 -17.28
CA ILE A 21 -4.01 1.01 -17.16
C ILE A 21 -3.22 1.88 -18.13
N LYS A 22 -2.35 2.73 -17.58
CA LYS A 22 -1.51 3.65 -18.35
C LYS A 22 -0.03 3.42 -18.04
N GLU A 23 0.80 3.74 -19.01
CA GLU A 23 2.23 3.95 -18.75
C GLU A 23 2.42 5.34 -18.15
N ILE A 24 3.09 5.38 -17.01
CA ILE A 24 3.51 6.63 -16.36
C ILE A 24 5.02 6.65 -16.24
N ASP A 25 5.56 7.85 -16.18
CA ASP A 25 6.99 8.08 -16.04
C ASP A 25 7.38 8.08 -14.55
N SER A 26 8.53 7.48 -14.22
CA SER A 26 9.05 7.45 -12.85
C SER A 26 9.26 8.84 -12.24
N THR A 27 9.45 9.87 -13.06
CA THR A 27 9.53 11.26 -12.62
C THR A 27 8.22 11.79 -12.01
N LYS A 28 7.10 11.11 -12.27
CA LYS A 28 5.80 11.42 -11.65
C LYS A 28 5.71 10.93 -10.21
N LEU A 29 6.57 10.01 -9.79
CA LEU A 29 6.68 9.55 -8.41
C LEU A 29 7.49 10.56 -7.58
N LYS A 30 6.83 11.64 -7.14
CA LYS A 30 7.50 12.75 -6.45
C LYS A 30 7.56 12.59 -4.93
N ASP A 31 6.67 11.79 -4.38
CA ASP A 31 6.51 11.65 -2.93
C ASP A 31 7.42 10.54 -2.39
N GLY A 32 8.11 10.84 -1.30
CA GLY A 32 8.92 9.86 -0.58
C GLY A 32 10.42 9.82 -0.97
N ASN A 33 11.14 8.98 -0.24
CA ASN A 33 12.60 8.83 -0.31
C ASN A 33 13.06 7.39 -0.60
N VAL A 34 12.11 6.44 -0.78
CA VAL A 34 12.41 5.05 -1.13
C VAL A 34 11.61 4.65 -2.37
N LEU A 35 12.30 4.21 -3.42
CA LEU A 35 11.69 3.66 -4.64
C LEU A 35 11.60 2.14 -4.53
N ILE A 36 10.41 1.60 -4.75
CA ILE A 36 10.10 0.19 -4.62
C ILE A 36 9.57 -0.35 -5.94
N LYS A 37 10.10 -1.50 -6.37
CA LYS A 37 9.48 -2.35 -7.39
C LYS A 37 8.45 -3.23 -6.70
N ILE A 38 7.18 -3.06 -7.06
CA ILE A 38 6.07 -3.78 -6.47
C ILE A 38 5.97 -5.18 -7.07
N ASP A 39 5.87 -6.18 -6.21
CA ASP A 39 5.68 -7.58 -6.62
C ASP A 39 4.22 -8.01 -6.43
N PHE A 40 3.58 -7.55 -5.36
CA PHE A 40 2.19 -7.86 -5.03
C PHE A 40 1.51 -6.68 -4.36
N SER A 41 0.23 -6.51 -4.68
CA SER A 41 -0.69 -5.60 -4.01
C SER A 41 -1.91 -6.38 -3.54
N SER A 42 -2.64 -5.87 -2.56
CA SER A 42 -3.95 -6.39 -2.18
C SER A 42 -5.01 -5.32 -2.38
N LEU A 43 -6.22 -5.75 -2.74
CA LEU A 43 -7.35 -4.85 -2.90
C LEU A 43 -8.22 -4.87 -1.65
N ASN A 44 -8.57 -3.70 -1.17
CA ASN A 44 -9.39 -3.46 0.00
C ASN A 44 -10.68 -2.75 -0.41
N TYR A 45 -11.66 -2.72 0.48
CA TYR A 45 -12.92 -1.99 0.25
C TYR A 45 -12.67 -0.52 -0.11
N LYS A 46 -11.67 0.10 0.51
CA LYS A 46 -11.26 1.46 0.21
C LYS A 46 -10.78 1.64 -1.22
N ASP A 47 -9.99 0.71 -1.73
CA ASP A 47 -9.54 0.73 -3.13
C ASP A 47 -10.71 0.62 -4.09
N ALA A 48 -11.71 -0.22 -3.77
CA ALA A 48 -12.92 -0.34 -4.56
C ALA A 48 -13.73 0.98 -4.60
N MET A 49 -13.85 1.67 -3.47
CA MET A 49 -14.48 3.00 -3.42
C MET A 49 -13.72 4.01 -4.27
N ILE A 50 -12.40 4.05 -4.17
CA ILE A 50 -11.55 4.96 -4.93
C ILE A 50 -11.65 4.66 -6.44
N LEU A 51 -11.63 3.38 -6.81
CA LEU A 51 -11.76 2.96 -8.21
C LEU A 51 -13.15 3.22 -8.78
N LYS A 52 -14.18 3.33 -7.96
CA LYS A 52 -15.55 3.62 -8.42
C LYS A 52 -15.68 5.06 -8.92
N ASP A 53 -15.29 6.04 -8.10
CA ASP A 53 -15.51 7.47 -8.35
C ASP A 53 -14.54 8.40 -7.62
N GLY A 54 -13.39 7.88 -7.16
CA GLY A 54 -12.46 8.58 -6.27
C GLY A 54 -12.84 8.52 -4.80
N GLY A 55 -14.04 7.98 -4.46
CA GLY A 55 -14.52 7.72 -3.11
C GLY A 55 -14.62 8.94 -2.19
N ARG A 56 -14.62 10.16 -2.74
CA ARG A 56 -14.45 11.43 -2.01
C ARG A 56 -13.16 11.48 -1.16
N ILE A 57 -12.28 10.51 -1.34
CA ILE A 57 -11.01 10.35 -0.61
C ILE A 57 -9.89 11.02 -1.41
N VAL A 58 -9.82 10.73 -2.72
CA VAL A 58 -8.83 11.30 -3.62
C VAL A 58 -9.24 12.74 -4.00
N ARG A 59 -8.33 13.67 -3.75
CA ARG A 59 -8.58 15.11 -3.99
C ARG A 59 -7.79 15.69 -5.15
N LYS A 60 -6.79 14.96 -5.63
CA LYS A 60 -5.93 15.39 -6.74
C LYS A 60 -5.86 14.31 -7.79
N PHE A 61 -6.10 14.67 -9.03
CA PHE A 61 -6.04 13.79 -10.19
C PHE A 61 -4.97 14.28 -11.18
N PRO A 62 -4.38 13.41 -12.02
CA PRO A 62 -4.55 11.95 -12.02
C PRO A 62 -3.94 11.29 -10.78
N PHE A 63 -4.42 10.10 -10.42
CA PHE A 63 -4.02 9.42 -9.20
C PHE A 63 -3.85 7.90 -9.40
N VAL A 64 -2.98 7.27 -8.59
CA VAL A 64 -2.76 5.81 -8.58
C VAL A 64 -3.25 5.26 -7.25
N PRO A 65 -4.29 4.39 -7.22
CA PRO A 65 -4.81 3.77 -6.02
C PRO A 65 -3.95 2.61 -5.52
N GLY A 66 -4.35 2.01 -4.39
CA GLY A 66 -3.73 0.82 -3.80
C GLY A 66 -3.11 1.11 -2.45
N ILE A 67 -3.83 0.76 -1.36
CA ILE A 67 -3.39 1.09 0.00
C ILE A 67 -2.35 0.11 0.55
N ASP A 68 -2.22 -1.06 -0.05
CA ASP A 68 -1.33 -2.12 0.39
C ASP A 68 -0.45 -2.61 -0.76
N PHE A 69 0.84 -2.79 -0.49
CA PHE A 69 1.73 -3.48 -1.40
C PHE A 69 2.93 -4.12 -0.68
N SER A 70 3.56 -5.08 -1.34
CA SER A 70 4.86 -5.62 -0.99
C SER A 70 5.77 -5.64 -2.21
N GLY A 71 7.05 -5.42 -1.99
CA GLY A 71 7.99 -5.30 -3.09
C GLY A 71 9.44 -5.41 -2.65
N SER A 72 10.30 -4.93 -3.53
CA SER A 72 11.76 -4.88 -3.33
C SER A 72 12.24 -3.45 -3.53
N VAL A 73 13.09 -2.99 -2.64
CA VAL A 73 13.72 -1.67 -2.74
C VAL A 73 14.62 -1.62 -3.97
N VAL A 74 14.42 -0.62 -4.81
CA VAL A 74 15.27 -0.33 -5.97
C VAL A 74 16.34 0.69 -5.58
N GLU A 75 15.90 1.76 -4.91
CA GLU A 75 16.73 2.87 -4.48
C GLU A 75 16.19 3.43 -3.15
N SER A 76 17.07 3.86 -2.27
CA SER A 76 16.70 4.48 -0.99
C SER A 76 17.65 5.61 -0.64
N GLN A 77 17.10 6.71 -0.14
CA GLN A 77 17.85 7.79 0.50
C GLN A 77 17.95 7.60 2.03
N ASP A 78 17.25 6.61 2.59
CA ASP A 78 17.31 6.26 4.02
C ASP A 78 18.23 5.04 4.21
N SER A 79 19.21 5.16 5.08
CA SER A 79 20.19 4.10 5.40
C SER A 79 19.57 2.84 6.00
N LYS A 80 18.35 2.91 6.53
CA LYS A 80 17.61 1.75 7.04
C LYS A 80 17.26 0.75 5.95
N PHE A 81 17.13 1.19 4.69
CA PHE A 81 16.73 0.36 3.56
C PHE A 81 17.82 0.32 2.51
N LYS A 82 18.18 -0.88 2.08
CA LYS A 82 19.17 -1.13 1.03
C LYS A 82 18.47 -1.70 -0.20
N LYS A 83 19.12 -1.56 -1.36
CA LYS A 83 18.67 -2.22 -2.60
C LYS A 83 18.41 -3.70 -2.35
N ASP A 84 17.34 -4.22 -2.92
CA ASP A 84 16.83 -5.59 -2.81
C ASP A 84 16.23 -5.98 -1.44
N ASP A 85 16.21 -5.08 -0.45
CA ASP A 85 15.44 -5.30 0.77
C ASP A 85 13.97 -5.55 0.41
N LYS A 86 13.38 -6.60 1.04
CA LYS A 86 11.96 -6.91 0.88
C LYS A 86 11.16 -6.09 1.87
N VAL A 87 10.15 -5.37 1.37
CA VAL A 87 9.38 -4.42 2.15
C VAL A 87 7.88 -4.64 1.99
N ILE A 88 7.15 -4.18 2.98
CA ILE A 88 5.70 -4.12 3.04
C ILE A 88 5.31 -2.68 3.35
N CYS A 89 4.27 -2.20 2.68
CA CYS A 89 3.57 -0.96 2.99
C CYS A 89 2.09 -1.26 3.16
N THR A 90 1.52 -0.86 4.29
CA THR A 90 0.09 -0.98 4.57
C THR A 90 -0.39 0.29 5.27
N GLY A 91 -1.37 0.97 4.70
CA GLY A 91 -1.92 2.19 5.28
C GLY A 91 -1.11 3.46 4.99
N PHE A 92 -0.91 4.32 5.99
CA PHE A 92 -0.19 5.61 5.91
C PHE A 92 -0.71 6.55 4.81
N ARG A 93 -1.98 6.42 4.42
CA ARG A 93 -2.62 7.16 3.34
C ARG A 93 -1.99 6.94 1.95
N VAL A 94 -1.18 5.91 1.79
CA VAL A 94 -0.73 5.44 0.48
C VAL A 94 -1.94 4.91 -0.27
N GLY A 95 -2.07 5.24 -1.56
CA GLY A 95 -3.28 4.95 -2.33
C GLY A 95 -4.48 5.87 -2.03
N GLU A 96 -4.32 6.87 -1.14
CA GLU A 96 -5.35 7.87 -0.78
C GLU A 96 -4.89 9.30 -1.03
N ALA A 97 -3.71 9.66 -0.52
CA ALA A 97 -3.08 10.96 -0.65
C ALA A 97 -1.75 10.90 -1.40
N PHE A 98 -1.07 9.75 -1.33
CA PHE A 98 0.15 9.43 -2.04
C PHE A 98 -0.14 8.32 -3.05
N TYR A 99 0.57 8.30 -4.18
CA TYR A 99 0.42 7.25 -5.18
C TYR A 99 0.60 5.87 -4.57
N GLY A 100 -0.32 4.98 -4.91
CA GLY A 100 -0.49 3.67 -4.29
C GLY A 100 0.15 2.51 -5.03
N GLY A 101 -0.21 1.31 -4.55
CA GLY A 101 0.39 0.04 -4.91
C GLY A 101 -0.21 -0.69 -6.10
N VAL A 102 -1.29 -0.18 -6.75
CA VAL A 102 -1.81 -0.78 -7.99
C VAL A 102 -0.98 -0.26 -9.18
N SER A 103 0.31 -0.56 -9.12
CA SER A 103 1.36 -0.06 -9.99
C SER A 103 2.55 -1.00 -9.99
N GLN A 104 3.43 -0.91 -10.97
CA GLN A 104 4.68 -1.66 -10.97
C GLN A 104 5.75 -1.05 -10.05
N TYR A 105 5.67 0.25 -9.79
CA TYR A 105 6.58 0.96 -8.89
C TYR A 105 5.82 1.93 -7.99
N ALA A 106 6.32 2.12 -6.78
CA ALA A 106 5.90 3.18 -5.88
C ALA A 106 7.13 3.88 -5.27
N LYS A 107 6.97 5.16 -4.96
CA LYS A 107 7.95 5.91 -4.17
C LYS A 107 7.26 6.45 -2.94
N VAL A 108 7.73 6.04 -1.76
CA VAL A 108 7.08 6.37 -0.48
C VAL A 108 8.09 6.80 0.56
N ASP A 109 7.61 7.44 1.62
CA ASP A 109 8.42 7.74 2.80
C ASP A 109 8.87 6.43 3.46
N SER A 110 10.15 6.36 3.85
CA SER A 110 10.74 5.21 4.54
C SER A 110 10.01 4.84 5.84
N ASN A 111 9.39 5.81 6.52
CA ASN A 111 8.60 5.58 7.73
C ASN A 111 7.31 4.79 7.47
N PHE A 112 6.86 4.68 6.23
CA PHE A 112 5.70 3.89 5.84
C PHE A 112 6.04 2.43 5.55
N LEU A 113 7.33 2.08 5.59
CA LEU A 113 7.83 0.78 5.20
C LEU A 113 8.23 -0.08 6.40
N ILE A 114 7.90 -1.35 6.29
CA ILE A 114 8.37 -2.39 7.21
C ILE A 114 9.19 -3.39 6.40
N LYS A 115 10.38 -3.76 6.91
CA LYS A 115 11.14 -4.87 6.32
C LYS A 115 10.32 -6.16 6.45
N ASN A 116 10.10 -6.81 5.32
CA ASN A 116 9.41 -8.09 5.33
C ASN A 116 10.29 -9.13 6.02
N PRO A 117 9.82 -9.82 7.08
CA PRO A 117 10.58 -10.87 7.73
C PRO A 117 11.08 -11.91 6.71
N LYS A 118 12.34 -12.33 6.82
CA LYS A 118 13.02 -13.21 5.83
C LYS A 118 12.23 -14.48 5.52
N GLU A 119 11.47 -14.99 6.48
CA GLU A 119 10.68 -16.22 6.35
C GLU A 119 9.32 -16.03 5.65
N LYS A 120 8.87 -14.78 5.46
CA LYS A 120 7.56 -14.51 4.85
C LYS A 120 7.71 -14.25 3.36
N LYS A 121 7.01 -15.03 2.55
CA LYS A 121 6.89 -14.77 1.12
C LYS A 121 6.05 -13.49 0.92
N LYS A 122 6.47 -12.58 0.05
CA LYS A 122 5.79 -11.31 -0.27
C LYS A 122 4.30 -11.47 -0.58
N LYS A 123 3.93 -12.53 -1.32
CA LYS A 123 2.54 -12.88 -1.58
C LYS A 123 1.74 -13.14 -0.30
N LYS A 124 2.31 -13.88 0.67
CA LYS A 124 1.62 -14.16 1.94
C LYS A 124 1.38 -12.90 2.76
N SER A 125 2.30 -11.93 2.72
CA SER A 125 2.12 -10.64 3.39
C SER A 125 0.92 -9.89 2.83
N MET A 126 0.70 -9.94 1.51
CA MET A 126 -0.44 -9.28 0.87
C MET A 126 -1.75 -10.06 1.01
N MET A 127 -1.72 -11.34 1.32
CA MET A 127 -2.93 -12.09 1.71
C MET A 127 -3.49 -11.60 3.05
N LEU A 128 -2.67 -11.05 3.91
CA LEU A 128 -3.09 -10.41 5.16
C LEU A 128 -3.47 -8.95 4.89
N GLY A 129 -2.52 -8.12 4.46
CA GLY A 129 -2.73 -6.71 4.19
C GLY A 129 -3.40 -5.95 5.33
N THR A 130 -3.99 -4.82 5.02
CA THR A 130 -4.77 -4.00 5.97
C THR A 130 -6.00 -4.75 6.51
N ALA A 131 -6.71 -5.50 5.67
CA ALA A 131 -7.92 -6.22 6.07
C ALA A 131 -7.60 -7.34 7.08
N GLY A 132 -6.56 -8.15 6.82
CA GLY A 132 -6.14 -9.20 7.74
C GLY A 132 -5.61 -8.67 9.06
N PHE A 133 -4.87 -7.57 9.03
CA PHE A 133 -4.41 -6.89 10.24
C PHE A 133 -5.58 -6.44 11.11
N THR A 134 -6.59 -5.79 10.52
CA THR A 134 -7.79 -5.34 11.23
C THR A 134 -8.58 -6.52 11.81
N ALA A 135 -8.75 -7.59 11.03
CA ALA A 135 -9.45 -8.79 11.50
C ALA A 135 -8.73 -9.44 12.70
N LEU A 136 -7.40 -9.51 12.68
CA LEU A 136 -6.62 -10.02 13.79
C LEU A 136 -6.72 -9.12 15.03
N GLN A 137 -6.71 -7.82 14.89
CA GLN A 137 -6.93 -6.89 16.01
C GLN A 137 -8.29 -7.11 16.67
N CYS A 138 -9.36 -7.28 15.88
CA CYS A 138 -10.68 -7.59 16.38
C CYS A 138 -10.71 -8.93 17.14
N ALA A 139 -10.10 -9.97 16.56
CA ALA A 139 -10.05 -11.29 17.20
C ALA A 139 -9.29 -11.25 18.52
N PHE A 140 -8.14 -10.58 18.60
CA PHE A 140 -7.39 -10.42 19.85
C PHE A 140 -8.13 -9.59 20.89
N ALA A 141 -8.85 -8.54 20.47
CA ALA A 141 -9.63 -7.73 21.38
C ALA A 141 -10.79 -8.53 22.02
N ILE A 142 -11.46 -9.37 21.23
CA ILE A 142 -12.52 -10.27 21.72
C ILE A 142 -11.94 -11.28 22.71
N LYS A 143 -10.83 -11.95 22.32
CA LYS A 143 -10.17 -12.94 23.18
C LYS A 143 -9.73 -12.32 24.51
N ALA A 144 -9.07 -11.18 24.50
CA ALA A 144 -8.62 -10.49 25.71
C ALA A 144 -9.80 -10.10 26.62
N ARG A 145 -10.94 -9.72 26.04
CA ARG A 145 -12.16 -9.43 26.80
C ARG A 145 -12.74 -10.69 27.45
N GLU A 146 -12.78 -11.81 26.74
CA GLU A 146 -13.25 -13.09 27.29
C GLU A 146 -12.36 -13.54 28.46
N GLU A 147 -11.03 -13.48 28.30
CA GLU A 147 -10.06 -13.83 29.34
C GLU A 147 -10.22 -12.95 30.60
N LEU A 148 -10.48 -11.65 30.42
CA LEU A 148 -10.76 -10.72 31.51
C LEU A 148 -12.07 -11.08 32.24
N LEU A 149 -13.13 -11.45 31.53
CA LEU A 149 -14.43 -11.79 32.09
C LEU A 149 -14.40 -13.15 32.82
N LEU A 150 -13.58 -14.08 32.36
CA LEU A 150 -13.43 -15.40 32.98
C LEU A 150 -12.38 -15.42 34.10
N GLY A 151 -11.67 -14.32 34.34
CA GLY A 151 -10.62 -14.22 35.34
C GLY A 151 -9.34 -14.99 34.97
N GLU A 152 -9.18 -15.36 33.70
CA GLU A 152 -7.98 -16.05 33.22
C GLU A 152 -6.90 -15.02 32.86
N LYS A 153 -5.63 -15.32 33.24
CA LYS A 153 -4.52 -14.46 32.87
C LYS A 153 -4.21 -14.61 31.37
N VAL A 154 -4.16 -13.47 30.67
CA VAL A 154 -3.61 -13.42 29.29
C VAL A 154 -2.17 -13.93 29.35
N LYS A 155 -1.89 -15.04 28.64
CA LYS A 155 -0.55 -15.63 28.49
C LYS A 155 0.11 -15.10 27.23
#